data_c4ff2f6fe94efb4f8b3f60c28bc146e5
#
_entry.id   c4ff2f6fe94efb4f8b3f60c28bc146e5
#
_cell.length_a   1.000
_cell.length_b   1.000
_cell.length_c   1.000
_cell.angle_alpha   90.00
_cell.angle_beta   90.00
_cell.angle_gamma   90.00
#
_symmetry.space_group_name_H-M   'P 1'
#
loop_
_entity.id
_entity.type
_entity.pdbx_description
1 polymer ?
#
loop_
_entity_poly.entity_id
_entity_poly.type
_entity_poly.pdbx_seq_one_letter_code
_entity_poly.pdbx_strand_id
1 'polypeptide(L)'
;MGRILLIDDDPAFTRFLGDYIRDNYPLLQVEIRNNPMTALHSIKRGGFDLMLIDLEMPDMDGLKLLKFAVATGMDKNRIVILSGRDANFLHDVFPMGTCLAVLNKFEARQKAVLDMVFNSLNKKAEAI
;
A
#
# COMPACT_ATOMS: atom_id res chain seq x y z
N MET A 1 13.72 9.08 -6.83
CA MET A 1 13.17 7.72 -6.84
C MET A 1 11.85 7.68 -6.10
N GLY A 2 10.94 6.83 -6.56
CA GLY A 2 9.67 6.60 -5.87
C GLY A 2 9.88 5.69 -4.66
N ARG A 3 9.34 6.08 -3.50
CA ARG A 3 9.46 5.30 -2.26
C ARG A 3 8.09 4.77 -1.85
N ILE A 4 8.02 3.46 -1.64
CA ILE A 4 6.80 2.74 -1.27
C ILE A 4 6.98 2.13 0.12
N LEU A 5 5.97 2.32 0.98
CA LEU A 5 5.88 1.61 2.26
C LEU A 5 4.84 0.51 2.12
N LEU A 6 5.25 -0.73 2.31
CA LEU A 6 4.39 -1.92 2.24
C LEU A 6 4.22 -2.49 3.64
N ILE A 7 2.99 -2.48 4.14
CA ILE A 7 2.66 -2.92 5.49
C ILE A 7 1.71 -4.11 5.42
N ASP A 8 2.18 -5.28 5.82
CA ASP A 8 1.41 -6.52 5.82
C ASP A 8 2.09 -7.51 6.76
N ASP A 9 1.32 -8.17 7.61
CA ASP A 9 1.85 -9.14 8.58
C ASP A 9 2.24 -10.49 7.97
N ASP A 10 1.98 -10.71 6.68
CA ASP A 10 2.37 -11.92 5.96
C ASP A 10 3.74 -11.71 5.26
N PRO A 11 4.84 -12.29 5.80
CA PRO A 11 6.15 -12.12 5.19
C PRO A 11 6.25 -12.70 3.78
N ALA A 12 5.53 -13.77 3.49
CA ALA A 12 5.55 -14.39 2.16
C ALA A 12 4.94 -13.45 1.12
N PHE A 13 3.82 -12.80 1.46
CA PHE A 13 3.17 -11.84 0.57
C PHE A 13 4.05 -10.61 0.33
N THR A 14 4.64 -10.05 1.39
CA THR A 14 5.47 -8.85 1.26
C THR A 14 6.74 -9.14 0.47
N ARG A 15 7.31 -10.33 0.63
CA ARG A 15 8.45 -10.74 -0.18
C ARG A 15 8.08 -10.86 -1.65
N PHE A 16 6.97 -11.52 -1.92
CA PHE A 16 6.48 -11.71 -3.30
C PHE A 16 6.24 -10.35 -3.97
N LEU A 17 5.49 -9.47 -3.32
CA LEU A 17 5.14 -8.17 -3.90
C LEU A 17 6.37 -7.25 -3.99
N GLY A 18 7.21 -7.26 -2.96
CA GLY A 18 8.45 -6.48 -2.96
C GLY A 18 9.39 -6.87 -4.09
N ASP A 19 9.57 -8.19 -4.30
CA ASP A 19 10.40 -8.70 -5.39
C ASP A 19 9.80 -8.34 -6.75
N TYR A 20 8.48 -8.46 -6.88
CA TYR A 20 7.78 -8.09 -8.11
C TYR A 20 8.00 -6.62 -8.46
N ILE A 21 7.86 -5.72 -7.49
CA ILE A 21 8.05 -4.30 -7.71
C ILE A 21 9.50 -4.01 -8.12
N ARG A 22 10.46 -4.59 -7.39
CA ARG A 22 11.87 -4.37 -7.69
C ARG A 22 12.25 -4.84 -9.09
N ASP A 23 11.72 -6.00 -9.50
CA ASP A 23 12.08 -6.59 -10.79
C ASP A 23 11.43 -5.88 -11.98
N ASN A 24 10.25 -5.29 -11.79
CA ASN A 24 9.47 -4.68 -12.86
C ASN A 24 9.50 -3.14 -12.85
N TYR A 25 9.84 -2.53 -11.72
CA TYR A 25 9.84 -1.08 -11.55
C TYR A 25 11.11 -0.64 -10.83
N PRO A 26 12.26 -0.64 -11.54
CA PRO A 26 13.56 -0.48 -10.89
C PRO A 26 13.80 0.87 -10.23
N LEU A 27 13.01 1.90 -10.55
CA LEU A 27 13.12 3.21 -9.91
C LEU A 27 12.30 3.33 -8.63
N LEU A 28 11.56 2.28 -8.27
CA LEU A 28 10.78 2.25 -7.03
C LEU A 28 11.55 1.50 -5.95
N GLN A 29 11.60 2.09 -4.76
CA GLN A 29 12.20 1.47 -3.57
C GLN A 29 11.09 1.08 -2.61
N VAL A 30 11.10 -0.16 -2.12
CA VAL A 30 10.09 -0.67 -1.23
C VAL A 30 10.68 -0.88 0.16
N GLU A 31 10.06 -0.27 1.16
CA GLU A 31 10.34 -0.54 2.56
C GLU A 31 9.21 -1.41 3.10
N ILE A 32 9.55 -2.56 3.67
CA ILE A 32 8.58 -3.55 4.15
C ILE A 32 8.49 -3.51 5.67
N ARG A 33 7.27 -3.51 6.18
CA ARG A 33 6.99 -3.65 7.62
C ARG A 33 5.94 -4.74 7.81
N ASN A 34 6.34 -5.78 8.55
CA ASN A 34 5.44 -6.90 8.86
C ASN A 34 4.79 -6.77 10.24
N ASN A 35 5.04 -5.68 10.93
CA ASN A 35 4.52 -5.40 12.27
C ASN A 35 3.92 -3.98 12.28
N PRO A 36 2.66 -3.81 12.75
CA PRO A 36 2.04 -2.49 12.76
C PRO A 36 2.77 -1.47 13.64
N MET A 37 3.43 -1.90 14.71
CA MET A 37 4.17 -0.98 15.58
C MET A 37 5.39 -0.37 14.87
N THR A 38 6.15 -1.19 14.15
CA THR A 38 7.27 -0.68 13.35
C THR A 38 6.78 0.15 12.17
N ALA A 39 5.60 -0.20 11.63
CA ALA A 39 4.96 0.60 10.58
C ALA A 39 4.63 2.01 11.04
N LEU A 40 4.16 2.18 12.28
CA LEU A 40 3.88 3.51 12.84
C LEU A 40 5.12 4.41 12.81
N HIS A 41 6.27 3.86 13.17
CA HIS A 41 7.53 4.60 13.09
C HIS A 41 7.87 5.03 11.67
N SER A 42 7.70 4.13 10.71
CA SER A 42 7.96 4.43 9.30
C SER A 42 7.02 5.51 8.77
N ILE A 43 5.73 5.41 9.09
CA ILE A 43 4.73 6.40 8.69
C ILE A 43 5.08 7.77 9.28
N LYS A 44 5.43 7.82 10.55
CA LYS A 44 5.76 9.07 11.24
C LYS A 44 7.02 9.72 10.65
N ARG A 45 8.03 8.92 10.29
CA ARG A 45 9.22 9.43 9.63
C ARG A 45 8.88 10.06 8.27
N GLY A 46 7.91 9.49 7.55
CA GLY A 46 7.42 10.02 6.29
C GLY A 46 8.36 9.81 5.11
N GLY A 47 8.10 10.54 4.04
CA GLY A 47 8.93 10.50 2.83
C GLY A 47 8.52 9.43 1.83
N PHE A 48 7.32 8.87 1.96
CA PHE A 48 6.81 7.87 1.03
C PHE A 48 5.90 8.50 -0.01
N ASP A 49 6.02 8.01 -1.24
CA ASP A 49 5.18 8.43 -2.35
C ASP A 49 3.92 7.56 -2.48
N LEU A 50 3.94 6.37 -1.89
CA LEU A 50 2.83 5.44 -1.91
C LEU A 50 2.90 4.56 -0.66
N MET A 51 1.74 4.27 -0.06
CA MET A 51 1.61 3.27 1.00
C MET A 51 0.64 2.18 0.57
N LEU A 52 1.04 0.93 0.79
CA LEU A 52 0.20 -0.25 0.61
C LEU A 52 -0.02 -0.84 1.99
N ILE A 53 -1.27 -0.89 2.44
CA ILE A 53 -1.59 -1.28 3.81
C ILE A 53 -2.56 -2.46 3.80
N ASP A 54 -2.18 -3.56 4.47
CA ASP A 54 -3.07 -4.68 4.70
C ASP A 54 -4.19 -4.29 5.67
N LEU A 55 -5.44 -4.58 5.30
CA LEU A 55 -6.59 -4.29 6.14
C LEU A 55 -6.63 -5.19 7.38
N GLU A 56 -6.38 -6.50 7.20
CA GLU A 56 -6.51 -7.49 8.27
C GLU A 56 -5.16 -7.83 8.89
N MET A 57 -4.84 -7.18 10.02
CA MET A 57 -3.67 -7.52 10.83
C MET A 57 -4.11 -7.77 12.27
N PRO A 58 -3.50 -8.76 12.97
CA PRO A 58 -3.98 -9.16 14.31
C PRO A 58 -3.95 -8.06 15.36
N ASP A 59 -2.93 -7.20 15.34
CA ASP A 59 -2.71 -6.22 16.40
C ASP A 59 -3.30 -4.84 16.09
N MET A 60 -3.56 -4.55 14.82
CA MET A 60 -4.10 -3.26 14.41
C MET A 60 -4.67 -3.38 13.00
N ASP A 61 -5.90 -2.93 12.78
CA ASP A 61 -6.47 -2.97 11.45
C ASP A 61 -5.88 -1.87 10.54
N GLY A 62 -5.91 -2.12 9.24
CA GLY A 62 -5.35 -1.21 8.25
C GLY A 62 -6.05 0.14 8.19
N LEU A 63 -7.33 0.20 8.60
CA LEU A 63 -8.08 1.46 8.64
C LEU A 63 -7.50 2.41 9.68
N LYS A 64 -7.08 1.88 10.83
CA LYS A 64 -6.41 2.70 11.86
C LYS A 64 -5.08 3.24 11.36
N LEU A 65 -4.31 2.43 10.64
CA LEU A 65 -3.06 2.88 10.03
C LEU A 65 -3.31 3.95 8.97
N LEU A 66 -4.35 3.79 8.15
CA LEU A 66 -4.75 4.79 7.16
C LEU A 66 -5.03 6.13 7.84
N LYS A 67 -5.85 6.11 8.88
CA LYS A 67 -6.21 7.32 9.61
C LYS A 67 -4.99 7.98 10.26
N PHE A 68 -4.10 7.18 10.82
CA PHE A 68 -2.85 7.68 11.39
C PHE A 68 -1.96 8.34 10.32
N ALA A 69 -1.82 7.69 9.17
CA ALA A 69 -1.01 8.21 8.08
C ALA A 69 -1.54 9.57 7.57
N VAL A 70 -2.85 9.67 7.38
CA VAL A 70 -3.48 10.92 6.95
C VAL A 70 -3.31 12.01 8.02
N ALA A 71 -3.47 11.66 9.29
CA ALA A 71 -3.31 12.60 10.39
C ALA A 71 -1.87 13.13 10.49
N THR A 72 -0.88 12.36 10.05
CA THR A 72 0.53 12.78 10.06
C THR A 72 0.96 13.48 8.75
N GLY A 73 0.03 13.70 7.83
CA GLY A 73 0.28 14.49 6.62
C GLY A 73 0.32 13.72 5.31
N MET A 74 0.10 12.41 5.33
CA MET A 74 0.08 11.61 4.08
C MET A 74 -1.18 11.91 3.29
N ASP A 75 -1.03 12.09 1.98
CA ASP A 75 -2.16 12.26 1.07
C ASP A 75 -2.93 10.93 0.96
N LYS A 76 -4.22 10.94 1.27
CA LYS A 76 -5.07 9.74 1.17
C LYS A 76 -5.07 9.15 -0.24
N ASN A 77 -4.86 9.97 -1.27
CA ASN A 77 -4.81 9.53 -2.66
C ASN A 77 -3.48 8.86 -3.02
N ARG A 78 -2.60 8.66 -2.05
CA ARG A 78 -1.36 7.90 -2.18
C ARG A 78 -1.36 6.68 -1.28
N ILE A 79 -2.54 6.24 -0.84
CA ILE A 79 -2.70 5.07 0.02
C ILE A 79 -3.60 4.06 -0.67
N VAL A 80 -3.15 2.80 -0.73
CA VAL A 80 -3.92 1.66 -1.23
C VAL A 80 -4.11 0.68 -0.09
N ILE A 81 -5.34 0.27 0.15
CA ILE A 81 -5.67 -0.79 1.10
C ILE A 81 -5.71 -2.12 0.35
N LEU A 82 -5.05 -3.12 0.92
CA LEU A 82 -5.04 -4.48 0.39
C LEU A 82 -5.77 -5.39 1.36
N SER A 83 -6.57 -6.32 0.86
CA SER A 83 -7.36 -7.22 1.68
C SER A 83 -7.53 -8.58 1.01
N GLY A 84 -7.67 -9.63 1.81
CA GLY A 84 -8.09 -10.95 1.32
C GLY A 84 -9.60 -11.09 1.16
N ARG A 85 -10.38 -10.05 1.51
CA ARG A 85 -11.84 -10.06 1.41
C ARG A 85 -12.28 -9.71 -0.01
N ASP A 86 -13.50 -10.13 -0.37
CA ASP A 86 -14.02 -9.88 -1.71
C ASP A 86 -14.37 -8.40 -1.95
N ALA A 87 -14.53 -8.05 -3.23
CA ALA A 87 -14.77 -6.67 -3.64
C ALA A 87 -16.08 -6.10 -3.07
N ASN A 88 -17.13 -6.93 -2.95
CA ASN A 88 -18.41 -6.46 -2.42
C ASN A 88 -18.27 -6.03 -0.96
N PHE A 89 -17.58 -6.83 -0.14
CA PHE A 89 -17.29 -6.47 1.23
C PHE A 89 -16.52 -5.16 1.32
N LEU A 90 -15.49 -5.01 0.48
CA LEU A 90 -14.62 -3.83 0.50
C LEU A 90 -15.38 -2.56 0.10
N HIS A 91 -16.26 -2.65 -0.89
CA HIS A 91 -17.08 -1.52 -1.30
C HIS A 91 -18.05 -1.07 -0.21
N ASP A 92 -18.59 -2.01 0.57
CA ASP A 92 -19.50 -1.69 1.67
C ASP A 92 -18.76 -1.00 2.83
N VAL A 93 -17.52 -1.40 3.11
CA VAL A 93 -16.75 -0.88 4.26
C VAL A 93 -16.02 0.40 3.91
N PHE A 94 -15.58 0.56 2.66
CA PHE A 94 -14.77 1.69 2.22
C PHE A 94 -15.50 2.48 1.13
N PRO A 95 -16.18 3.57 1.50
CA PRO A 95 -16.78 4.45 0.50
C PRO A 95 -15.74 5.04 -0.44
N MET A 96 -16.16 5.36 -1.65
CA MET A 96 -15.31 6.02 -2.63
C MET A 96 -14.74 7.32 -2.03
N GLY A 97 -13.44 7.55 -2.24
CA GLY A 97 -12.75 8.72 -1.71
C GLY A 97 -12.07 8.53 -0.37
N THR A 98 -12.18 7.33 0.25
CA THR A 98 -11.48 7.02 1.50
C THR A 98 -9.96 7.00 1.30
N CYS A 99 -9.52 6.44 0.19
CA CYS A 99 -8.11 6.37 -0.20
C CYS A 99 -8.02 6.21 -1.72
N LEU A 100 -6.83 6.03 -2.26
CA LEU A 100 -6.63 5.87 -3.70
C LEU A 100 -7.38 4.65 -4.24
N ALA A 101 -7.23 3.51 -3.59
CA ALA A 101 -7.90 2.27 -3.98
C ALA A 101 -7.98 1.30 -2.81
N VAL A 102 -8.98 0.40 -2.87
CA VAL A 102 -9.11 -0.73 -1.95
C VAL A 102 -9.20 -1.98 -2.81
N LEU A 103 -8.21 -2.87 -2.69
CA LEU A 103 -8.01 -3.96 -3.64
C LEU A 103 -7.95 -5.31 -2.94
N ASN A 104 -8.44 -6.35 -3.63
CA ASN A 104 -8.26 -7.73 -3.21
C ASN A 104 -6.87 -8.20 -3.62
N LYS A 105 -6.12 -8.81 -2.70
CA LYS A 105 -4.74 -9.26 -2.91
C LYS A 105 -4.60 -10.30 -4.02
N PHE A 106 -5.63 -11.11 -4.24
CA PHE A 106 -5.52 -12.34 -5.02
C PHE A 106 -6.27 -12.30 -6.36
N GLU A 107 -7.06 -11.28 -6.63
CA GLU A 107 -7.79 -11.17 -7.88
C GLU A 107 -6.93 -10.55 -8.98
N ALA A 108 -6.87 -11.22 -10.13
CA ALA A 108 -6.06 -10.78 -11.27
C ALA A 108 -6.39 -9.36 -11.74
N ARG A 109 -7.68 -8.99 -11.70
CA ARG A 109 -8.16 -7.66 -12.07
C ARG A 109 -7.58 -6.57 -11.15
N GLN A 110 -7.46 -6.90 -9.87
CA GLN A 110 -6.92 -5.98 -8.87
C GLN A 110 -5.41 -5.80 -9.03
N LYS A 111 -4.71 -6.85 -9.45
CA LYS A 111 -3.30 -6.77 -9.77
C LYS A 111 -3.04 -5.77 -10.91
N ALA A 112 -3.91 -5.76 -11.92
CA ALA A 112 -3.81 -4.80 -13.02
C ALA A 112 -3.92 -3.35 -12.53
N VAL A 113 -4.76 -3.08 -11.53
CA VAL A 113 -4.87 -1.75 -10.92
C VAL A 113 -3.56 -1.39 -10.21
N LEU A 114 -2.97 -2.33 -9.45
CA LEU A 114 -1.67 -2.10 -8.81
C LEU A 114 -0.59 -1.79 -9.84
N ASP A 115 -0.55 -2.52 -10.95
CA ASP A 115 0.42 -2.26 -12.01
C ASP A 115 0.27 -0.86 -12.60
N MET A 116 -0.95 -0.37 -12.75
CA MET A 116 -1.19 1.00 -13.21
C MET A 116 -0.62 2.02 -12.23
N VAL A 117 -0.80 1.80 -10.93
CA VAL A 117 -0.29 2.67 -9.88
C VAL A 117 1.24 2.66 -9.88
N PHE A 118 1.85 1.49 -9.91
CA PHE A 118 3.32 1.36 -9.92
C PHE A 118 3.92 1.98 -11.18
N ASN A 119 3.32 1.75 -12.33
CA ASN A 119 3.79 2.29 -13.59
C ASN A 119 3.74 3.82 -13.59
N SER A 120 2.66 4.40 -13.09
CA SER A 120 2.53 5.84 -12.95
C SER A 120 3.61 6.43 -12.05
N LEU A 121 3.86 5.79 -10.91
CA LEU A 121 4.87 6.24 -9.95
C LEU A 121 6.28 6.11 -10.54
N ASN A 122 6.56 5.00 -11.25
CA ASN A 122 7.85 4.78 -11.90
C ASN A 122 8.14 5.84 -12.97
N LYS A 123 7.12 6.23 -13.75
CA LYS A 123 7.26 7.29 -14.76
C LYS A 123 7.55 8.63 -14.12
N LYS A 124 6.93 8.96 -13.00
CA LYS A 124 7.23 10.20 -12.28
C LYS A 124 8.66 10.21 -11.78
N ALA A 125 9.17 9.07 -11.33
CA ALA A 125 10.56 8.93 -10.89
C ALA A 125 11.54 9.12 -12.06
N GLU A 126 11.19 8.67 -13.26
CA GLU A 126 12.01 8.89 -14.48
C GLU A 126 12.10 10.37 -14.85
N ALA A 127 11.07 11.14 -14.58
CA ALA A 127 10.97 12.55 -14.99
C ALA A 127 11.83 13.50 -14.17
N ILE A 128 12.48 13.03 -13.13
CA ILE A 128 13.30 13.85 -12.21
C ILE A 128 14.78 13.91 -12.65
#